data_0879a22a9a031dd8855e9bb73ce3b7bb
#
_entry.id   0879a22a9a031dd8855e9bb73ce3b7bb
#
_cell.length_a   1.000
_cell.length_b   1.000
_cell.length_c   1.000
_cell.angle_alpha   90.00
_cell.angle_beta   90.00
_cell.angle_gamma   90.00
#
_symmetry.space_group_name_H-M   'P 1'
#
loop_
_entity.id
_entity.type
_entity.pdbx_description
1 polymer ?
#
loop_
_entity_poly.entity_id
_entity_poly.type
_entity_poly.pdbx_seq_one_letter_code
_entity_poly.pdbx_strand_id
1 'polypeptide(L)'
;MGKTKVSIQGEAFYINGRKVYEEIEGSRPEAHGLLMNARFIQGVFDDKGDISRYQRFGGTFDPDSNTDELIQALPQWYAYGLRAFTVGFQGGGPCFTIPNDTIHNNPFGDSGTQLDPDYAARMDRLIRAADELGMVVIVSYLYPGQTHRLADGKAVLNAVRTASRFLKQGAYTNVLIEVCNEYDWSRHPLIQQPQGIVALMEIAREESGGMLVGCSGSGGIMNEEICKESDIIIIHGNGQSRQQYYNMIAQARKWSPGKPVLCNEDSQALGQLGVAFDTRTSWGYYNNLTKQEPPVKWGVTLGEDLFFAQRMAEGIGLPVPPIPEEKRYMLQGLAADESYEGKRWIRLAALYPEGIDRVEFYVKQSLVYTCYVEPFTVNFRNNWLQGPWTGDELAEDWLAVVYLKNGEQLEVRA
;
A
#
# COMPACT_ATOMS: atom_id res chain seq x y z
N MET A 1 -8.74 -10.94 25.06
CA MET A 1 -7.73 -11.60 24.20
C MET A 1 -8.16 -11.38 22.76
N GLY A 2 -7.24 -10.98 21.87
CA GLY A 2 -7.52 -10.84 20.44
C GLY A 2 -8.01 -12.16 19.83
N LYS A 3 -8.86 -12.08 18.82
CA LYS A 3 -9.37 -13.25 18.09
C LYS A 3 -8.37 -13.73 17.04
N THR A 4 -7.53 -12.83 16.55
CA THR A 4 -6.54 -13.06 15.49
C THR A 4 -5.14 -12.95 16.05
N LYS A 5 -4.37 -14.02 15.96
CA LYS A 5 -2.96 -14.03 16.39
C LYS A 5 -2.07 -14.32 15.18
N VAL A 6 -1.26 -13.33 14.80
CA VAL A 6 -0.27 -13.48 13.74
C VAL A 6 1.04 -14.06 14.30
N SER A 7 1.68 -14.93 13.55
CA SER A 7 3.01 -15.46 13.83
C SER A 7 3.71 -15.86 12.53
N ILE A 8 5.01 -16.15 12.60
CA ILE A 8 5.83 -16.63 11.49
C ILE A 8 6.50 -17.95 11.86
N GLN A 9 6.70 -18.83 10.88
CA GLN A 9 7.56 -20.01 10.96
C GLN A 9 8.30 -20.17 9.63
N GLY A 10 9.62 -20.00 9.65
CA GLY A 10 10.39 -19.89 8.43
C GLY A 10 9.93 -18.70 7.60
N GLU A 11 9.70 -18.91 6.32
CA GLU A 11 9.24 -17.88 5.38
C GLU A 11 7.69 -17.70 5.35
N ALA A 12 6.94 -18.43 6.17
CA ALA A 12 5.48 -18.45 6.13
C ALA A 12 4.83 -17.69 7.27
N PHE A 13 3.73 -16.98 6.96
CA PHE A 13 2.84 -16.36 7.94
C PHE A 13 1.76 -17.34 8.38
N TYR A 14 1.41 -17.25 9.66
CA TYR A 14 0.36 -18.04 10.32
C TYR A 14 -0.63 -17.10 10.99
N ILE A 15 -1.90 -17.43 10.90
CA ILE A 15 -2.98 -16.81 11.67
C ILE A 15 -3.60 -17.91 12.53
N ASN A 16 -3.64 -17.69 13.85
CA ASN A 16 -4.18 -18.65 14.82
C ASN A 16 -3.56 -20.06 14.73
N GLY A 17 -2.25 -20.12 14.42
CA GLY A 17 -1.49 -21.35 14.34
C GLY A 17 -1.66 -22.14 13.05
N ARG A 18 -2.42 -21.62 12.06
CA ARG A 18 -2.55 -22.21 10.72
C ARG A 18 -1.85 -21.32 9.69
N LYS A 19 -1.25 -21.93 8.68
CA LYS A 19 -0.71 -21.16 7.56
C LYS A 19 -1.82 -20.36 6.91
N VAL A 20 -1.56 -19.12 6.62
CA VAL A 20 -2.52 -18.25 5.91
C VAL A 20 -2.94 -18.92 4.60
N TYR A 21 -4.24 -18.92 4.31
CA TYR A 21 -4.92 -19.56 3.18
C TYR A 21 -5.01 -21.09 3.20
N GLU A 22 -4.25 -21.80 4.03
CA GLU A 22 -4.36 -23.26 4.13
C GLU A 22 -5.73 -23.72 4.67
N GLU A 23 -6.41 -22.84 5.42
CA GLU A 23 -7.75 -23.08 5.95
C GLU A 23 -8.88 -23.00 4.90
N ILE A 24 -8.57 -22.48 3.70
CA ILE A 24 -9.55 -22.25 2.63
C ILE A 24 -9.58 -23.48 1.72
N GLU A 25 -10.74 -24.14 1.65
CA GLU A 25 -10.95 -25.25 0.76
C GLU A 25 -10.76 -24.84 -0.71
N GLY A 26 -9.95 -25.60 -1.45
CA GLY A 26 -9.62 -25.32 -2.85
C GLY A 26 -8.53 -24.28 -3.07
N SER A 27 -7.97 -23.69 -2.00
CA SER A 27 -6.84 -22.77 -2.13
C SER A 27 -5.60 -23.45 -2.70
N ARG A 28 -4.80 -22.67 -3.41
CA ARG A 28 -3.57 -23.17 -4.06
C ARG A 28 -2.45 -23.30 -3.04
N PRO A 29 -1.71 -24.45 -3.00
CA PRO A 29 -0.59 -24.63 -2.08
C PRO A 29 0.52 -23.55 -2.21
N GLU A 30 0.66 -22.95 -3.40
CA GLU A 30 1.62 -21.87 -3.67
C GLU A 30 1.29 -20.58 -2.89
N ALA A 31 0.02 -20.39 -2.55
CA ALA A 31 -0.43 -19.25 -1.75
C ALA A 31 -0.32 -19.49 -0.23
N HIS A 32 -0.16 -20.75 0.22
CA HIS A 32 -0.16 -21.06 1.64
C HIS A 32 1.03 -20.41 2.38
N GLY A 33 0.71 -19.63 3.39
CA GLY A 33 1.67 -18.89 4.18
C GLY A 33 2.01 -17.50 3.64
N LEU A 34 1.41 -17.08 2.52
CA LEU A 34 1.51 -15.70 2.05
C LEU A 34 0.55 -14.80 2.83
N LEU A 35 0.92 -13.53 2.99
CA LEU A 35 0.10 -12.49 3.61
C LEU A 35 -0.20 -11.41 2.57
N MET A 36 -1.17 -11.67 1.68
CA MET A 36 -1.58 -10.68 0.68
C MET A 36 -2.20 -9.47 1.37
N ASN A 37 -1.75 -8.29 0.96
CA ASN A 37 -2.09 -7.08 1.67
C ASN A 37 -2.37 -5.90 0.73
N ALA A 38 -2.84 -4.80 1.31
CA ALA A 38 -3.02 -3.53 0.61
C ALA A 38 -2.55 -2.38 1.49
N ARG A 39 -2.11 -1.30 0.87
CA ARG A 39 -1.66 -0.12 1.60
C ARG A 39 -2.82 0.85 1.78
N PHE A 40 -3.39 0.85 2.98
CA PHE A 40 -4.45 1.77 3.41
C PHE A 40 -3.88 2.83 4.35
N ILE A 41 -2.75 3.42 3.94
CA ILE A 41 -1.91 4.28 4.78
C ILE A 41 -2.65 5.47 5.38
N GLN A 42 -3.72 5.94 4.71
CA GLN A 42 -4.56 7.04 5.17
C GLN A 42 -5.71 6.61 6.09
N GLY A 43 -5.75 5.36 6.53
CA GLY A 43 -6.86 4.82 7.32
C GLY A 43 -7.15 5.55 8.63
N VAL A 44 -6.14 6.20 9.24
CA VAL A 44 -6.28 7.04 10.44
C VAL A 44 -5.78 8.48 10.21
N PHE A 45 -5.62 8.88 8.97
CA PHE A 45 -5.08 10.16 8.56
C PHE A 45 -5.86 11.33 9.14
N ASP A 46 -5.11 12.38 9.48
CA ASP A 46 -5.63 13.69 9.86
C ASP A 46 -4.62 14.76 9.44
N ASP A 47 -5.08 15.95 9.12
CA ASP A 47 -4.25 17.11 8.91
C ASP A 47 -4.60 18.18 9.93
N LYS A 48 -3.88 18.20 11.03
CA LYS A 48 -4.08 19.19 12.11
C LYS A 48 -3.73 20.62 11.69
N GLY A 49 -3.16 20.81 10.49
CA GLY A 49 -2.86 22.13 9.95
C GLY A 49 -4.06 22.78 9.28
N ASP A 50 -4.69 22.09 8.33
CA ASP A 50 -5.84 22.59 7.59
C ASP A 50 -6.63 21.44 6.94
N ILE A 51 -7.64 20.98 7.64
CA ILE A 51 -8.53 19.91 7.16
C ILE A 51 -9.47 20.37 6.03
N SER A 52 -9.70 21.68 5.89
CA SER A 52 -10.67 22.21 4.92
C SER A 52 -10.25 22.01 3.47
N ARG A 53 -8.95 21.86 3.20
CA ARG A 53 -8.41 21.63 1.85
C ARG A 53 -8.68 20.24 1.28
N TYR A 54 -9.29 19.35 2.08
CA TYR A 54 -9.75 18.03 1.64
C TYR A 54 -11.22 18.00 1.23
N GLN A 55 -11.85 19.16 1.04
CA GLN A 55 -13.15 19.27 0.38
C GLN A 55 -12.94 19.22 -1.14
N ARG A 56 -12.85 18.04 -1.70
CA ARG A 56 -12.47 17.80 -3.10
C ARG A 56 -13.00 16.47 -3.61
N PHE A 57 -12.87 16.19 -4.89
CA PHE A 57 -13.35 14.96 -5.53
C PHE A 57 -14.84 14.71 -5.29
N GLY A 58 -15.64 15.79 -5.22
CA GLY A 58 -17.10 15.71 -4.97
C GLY A 58 -17.47 15.31 -3.53
N GLY A 59 -16.50 15.24 -2.59
CA GLY A 59 -16.72 14.82 -1.22
C GLY A 59 -16.12 15.77 -0.19
N THR A 60 -16.41 15.50 1.07
CA THR A 60 -15.80 16.12 2.25
C THR A 60 -14.99 15.08 3.01
N PHE A 61 -13.92 15.49 3.65
CA PHE A 61 -13.10 14.61 4.47
C PHE A 61 -13.33 14.92 5.95
N ASP A 62 -13.65 13.87 6.69
CA ASP A 62 -13.68 13.84 8.14
C ASP A 62 -12.83 12.64 8.62
N PRO A 63 -11.84 12.82 9.52
CA PRO A 63 -10.93 11.75 9.91
C PRO A 63 -11.60 10.55 10.57
N ASP A 64 -12.65 10.75 11.37
CA ASP A 64 -13.36 9.66 12.03
C ASP A 64 -14.23 8.90 11.04
N SER A 65 -14.99 9.59 10.20
CA SER A 65 -15.78 9.00 9.11
C SER A 65 -14.88 8.22 8.15
N ASN A 66 -13.72 8.75 7.78
CA ASN A 66 -12.74 8.06 6.93
C ASN A 66 -12.29 6.71 7.51
N THR A 67 -12.04 6.66 8.82
CA THR A 67 -11.69 5.41 9.51
C THR A 67 -12.86 4.43 9.53
N ASP A 68 -14.05 4.91 9.81
CA ASP A 68 -15.27 4.09 9.87
C ASP A 68 -15.65 3.53 8.48
N GLU A 69 -15.48 4.31 7.41
CA GLU A 69 -15.67 3.86 6.03
C GLU A 69 -14.64 2.78 5.64
N LEU A 70 -13.38 2.92 6.05
CA LEU A 70 -12.39 1.85 5.87
C LEU A 70 -12.81 0.58 6.60
N ILE A 71 -13.23 0.68 7.86
CA ILE A 71 -13.71 -0.47 8.65
C ILE A 71 -14.88 -1.17 7.92
N GLN A 72 -15.82 -0.39 7.38
CA GLN A 72 -16.95 -0.93 6.62
C GLN A 72 -16.54 -1.63 5.31
N ALA A 73 -15.43 -1.21 4.70
CA ALA A 73 -14.91 -1.80 3.47
C ALA A 73 -14.09 -3.09 3.69
N LEU A 74 -13.52 -3.31 4.89
CA LEU A 74 -12.66 -4.47 5.16
C LEU A 74 -13.30 -5.82 4.84
N PRO A 75 -14.60 -6.09 5.14
CA PRO A 75 -15.23 -7.37 4.80
C PRO A 75 -15.24 -7.66 3.30
N GLN A 76 -15.41 -6.64 2.45
CA GLN A 76 -15.35 -6.80 1.00
C GLN A 76 -13.94 -7.23 0.54
N TRP A 77 -12.90 -6.57 1.02
CA TRP A 77 -11.52 -6.94 0.74
C TRP A 77 -11.16 -8.34 1.25
N TYR A 78 -11.60 -8.67 2.46
CA TYR A 78 -11.39 -9.99 3.05
C TYR A 78 -12.02 -11.12 2.21
N ALA A 79 -13.20 -10.88 1.65
CA ALA A 79 -13.88 -11.85 0.79
C ALA A 79 -13.10 -12.19 -0.49
N TYR A 80 -12.30 -11.24 -1.02
CA TYR A 80 -11.38 -11.48 -2.13
C TYR A 80 -10.03 -12.08 -1.71
N GLY A 81 -9.81 -12.32 -0.42
CA GLY A 81 -8.60 -12.95 0.08
C GLY A 81 -7.59 -12.01 0.74
N LEU A 82 -7.87 -10.72 0.86
CA LEU A 82 -6.97 -9.81 1.59
C LEU A 82 -6.88 -10.25 3.06
N ARG A 83 -5.67 -10.44 3.57
CA ARG A 83 -5.45 -10.88 4.97
C ARG A 83 -4.68 -9.86 5.80
N ALA A 84 -4.13 -8.84 5.16
CA ALA A 84 -3.48 -7.75 5.88
C ALA A 84 -3.66 -6.41 5.17
N PHE A 85 -3.40 -5.32 5.87
CA PHE A 85 -3.24 -4.00 5.28
C PHE A 85 -2.28 -3.14 6.12
N THR A 86 -1.65 -2.16 5.45
CA THR A 86 -0.76 -1.18 6.11
C THR A 86 -1.53 0.10 6.42
N VAL A 87 -1.39 0.60 7.64
CA VAL A 87 -1.90 1.89 8.09
C VAL A 87 -0.82 2.63 8.87
N GLY A 88 -0.72 3.95 8.73
CA GLY A 88 0.34 4.74 9.36
C GLY A 88 -0.14 5.65 10.48
N PHE A 89 0.63 5.77 11.55
CA PHE A 89 0.51 6.87 12.50
C PHE A 89 0.90 8.20 11.86
N GLN A 90 2.12 8.28 11.29
CA GLN A 90 2.48 9.31 10.34
C GLN A 90 2.15 8.78 8.94
N GLY A 91 0.92 8.90 8.48
CA GLY A 91 0.56 8.53 7.12
C GLY A 91 1.18 9.45 6.07
N GLY A 92 1.27 8.99 4.82
CA GLY A 92 1.93 9.72 3.76
C GLY A 92 1.28 11.06 3.39
N GLY A 93 -0.03 11.21 3.59
CA GLY A 93 -0.80 12.31 3.00
C GLY A 93 -0.87 12.21 1.47
N PRO A 94 -1.56 13.12 0.81
CA PRO A 94 -1.58 13.23 -0.64
C PRO A 94 -0.18 13.27 -1.26
N CYS A 95 -0.02 12.66 -2.43
CA CYS A 95 1.25 12.70 -3.16
C CYS A 95 1.19 13.45 -4.49
N PHE A 96 0.00 13.63 -5.06
CA PHE A 96 -0.19 14.29 -6.36
C PHE A 96 -0.82 15.68 -6.28
N THR A 97 -1.55 15.98 -5.22
CA THR A 97 -2.40 17.19 -5.14
C THR A 97 -1.94 18.22 -4.12
N ILE A 98 -1.54 17.79 -2.94
CA ILE A 98 -1.13 18.69 -1.85
C ILE A 98 0.33 18.40 -1.48
N PRO A 99 1.22 19.40 -1.44
CA PRO A 99 2.60 19.19 -1.04
C PRO A 99 2.71 18.60 0.37
N ASN A 100 3.41 17.49 0.49
CA ASN A 100 3.47 16.67 1.71
C ASN A 100 4.07 17.40 2.92
N ASP A 101 5.04 18.29 2.70
CA ASP A 101 5.68 19.10 3.72
C ASP A 101 4.74 20.15 4.35
N THR A 102 3.64 20.49 3.67
CA THR A 102 2.60 21.40 4.18
C THR A 102 1.57 20.69 5.06
N ILE A 103 1.55 19.38 5.10
CA ILE A 103 0.59 18.56 5.84
C ILE A 103 1.07 18.37 7.28
N HIS A 104 0.18 18.52 8.26
CA HIS A 104 0.48 18.24 9.65
C HIS A 104 -0.15 16.92 10.12
N ASN A 105 0.52 15.82 9.78
CA ASN A 105 0.12 14.46 10.16
C ASN A 105 1.18 13.82 11.08
N ASN A 106 1.35 14.39 12.27
CA ASN A 106 2.25 13.87 13.30
C ASN A 106 1.51 13.72 14.63
N PRO A 107 1.13 12.49 15.05
CA PRO A 107 0.41 12.27 16.30
C PRO A 107 1.30 12.28 17.55
N PHE A 108 2.63 12.35 17.39
CA PHE A 108 3.57 12.13 18.50
C PHE A 108 4.01 13.42 19.21
N GLY A 109 3.53 14.60 18.76
CA GLY A 109 4.06 15.90 19.20
C GLY A 109 5.53 16.09 18.83
N ASP A 110 6.10 17.25 19.13
CA ASP A 110 7.48 17.58 18.76
C ASP A 110 8.52 16.72 19.50
N SER A 111 8.23 16.33 20.75
CA SER A 111 9.11 15.52 21.60
C SER A 111 8.98 13.99 21.35
N GLY A 112 8.01 13.56 20.60
CA GLY A 112 7.72 12.13 20.39
C GLY A 112 7.08 11.42 21.60
N THR A 113 6.79 12.13 22.69
CA THR A 113 6.34 11.50 23.95
C THR A 113 4.84 11.47 24.13
N GLN A 114 4.09 12.06 23.21
CA GLN A 114 2.64 12.11 23.21
C GLN A 114 2.09 11.16 22.14
N LEU A 115 0.89 10.69 22.33
CA LEU A 115 0.09 10.14 21.25
C LEU A 115 -1.24 10.88 21.24
N ASP A 116 -1.53 11.56 20.16
CA ASP A 116 -2.78 12.27 19.96
C ASP A 116 -3.97 11.32 20.20
N PRO A 117 -4.91 11.68 21.10
CA PRO A 117 -5.99 10.77 21.49
C PRO A 117 -6.93 10.43 20.34
N ASP A 118 -7.12 11.31 19.37
CA ASP A 118 -8.00 11.05 18.22
C ASP A 118 -7.36 10.01 17.30
N TYR A 119 -6.04 10.12 17.04
CA TYR A 119 -5.29 9.09 16.31
C TYR A 119 -5.29 7.75 17.04
N ALA A 120 -5.09 7.77 18.36
CA ALA A 120 -5.12 6.56 19.18
C ALA A 120 -6.48 5.86 19.12
N ALA A 121 -7.57 6.62 19.21
CA ALA A 121 -8.93 6.10 19.15
C ALA A 121 -9.26 5.49 17.77
N ARG A 122 -8.88 6.17 16.68
CA ARG A 122 -9.06 5.66 15.31
C ARG A 122 -8.25 4.38 15.07
N MET A 123 -6.99 4.35 15.49
CA MET A 123 -6.12 3.19 15.35
C MET A 123 -6.65 1.99 16.16
N ASP A 124 -7.12 2.20 17.40
CA ASP A 124 -7.70 1.14 18.22
C ASP A 124 -8.95 0.54 17.55
N ARG A 125 -9.89 1.38 17.08
CA ARG A 125 -11.10 0.91 16.38
C ARG A 125 -10.73 0.07 15.13
N LEU A 126 -9.78 0.55 14.34
CA LEU A 126 -9.37 -0.11 13.10
C LEU A 126 -8.69 -1.46 13.36
N ILE A 127 -7.75 -1.53 14.31
CA ILE A 127 -7.07 -2.78 14.68
C ILE A 127 -8.07 -3.81 15.22
N ARG A 128 -9.01 -3.39 16.08
CA ARG A 128 -10.05 -4.29 16.62
C ARG A 128 -11.01 -4.79 15.55
N ALA A 129 -11.43 -3.93 14.63
CA ALA A 129 -12.28 -4.34 13.51
C ALA A 129 -11.57 -5.38 12.62
N ALA A 130 -10.28 -5.19 12.35
CA ALA A 130 -9.45 -6.16 11.63
C ALA A 130 -9.32 -7.49 12.41
N ASP A 131 -9.12 -7.43 13.72
CA ASP A 131 -9.05 -8.61 14.62
C ASP A 131 -10.32 -9.45 14.55
N GLU A 132 -11.49 -8.82 14.55
CA GLU A 132 -12.78 -9.50 14.42
C GLU A 132 -12.94 -10.26 13.10
N LEU A 133 -12.34 -9.74 12.02
CA LEU A 133 -12.40 -10.35 10.68
C LEU A 133 -11.33 -11.40 10.42
N GLY A 134 -10.32 -11.54 11.28
CA GLY A 134 -9.18 -12.41 11.01
C GLY A 134 -8.08 -11.74 10.17
N MET A 135 -7.99 -10.41 10.16
CA MET A 135 -7.00 -9.65 9.41
C MET A 135 -5.86 -9.15 10.29
N VAL A 136 -4.70 -9.03 9.68
CA VAL A 136 -3.47 -8.49 10.28
C VAL A 136 -3.33 -7.01 9.89
N VAL A 137 -2.91 -6.18 10.83
CA VAL A 137 -2.63 -4.76 10.59
C VAL A 137 -1.12 -4.54 10.64
N ILE A 138 -0.54 -4.01 9.56
CA ILE A 138 0.84 -3.55 9.51
C ILE A 138 0.83 -2.09 9.93
N VAL A 139 1.25 -1.79 11.16
CA VAL A 139 1.25 -0.43 11.69
C VAL A 139 2.58 0.23 11.38
N SER A 140 2.56 1.19 10.46
CA SER A 140 3.71 2.02 10.10
C SER A 140 3.82 3.21 11.05
N TYR A 141 4.98 3.41 11.69
CA TYR A 141 5.13 4.43 12.71
C TYR A 141 5.53 5.77 12.14
N LEU A 142 6.64 5.81 11.44
CA LEU A 142 7.27 7.03 10.94
C LEU A 142 7.18 7.12 9.42
N TYR A 143 6.95 8.33 8.93
CA TYR A 143 6.96 8.65 7.51
C TYR A 143 7.96 9.77 7.22
N PRO A 144 8.90 9.61 6.28
CA PRO A 144 9.98 10.58 6.03
C PRO A 144 9.51 12.01 5.83
N GLY A 145 8.40 12.20 5.11
CA GLY A 145 7.80 13.52 4.88
C GLY A 145 7.25 14.20 6.14
N GLN A 146 7.11 13.47 7.26
CA GLN A 146 6.61 13.99 8.53
C GLN A 146 7.65 13.97 9.65
N THR A 147 8.80 13.30 9.46
CA THR A 147 9.84 13.19 10.51
C THR A 147 10.46 14.53 10.90
N HIS A 148 10.40 15.54 10.03
CA HIS A 148 10.84 16.90 10.34
C HIS A 148 10.02 17.57 11.46
N ARG A 149 8.87 17.02 11.81
CA ARG A 149 8.00 17.47 12.92
C ARG A 149 8.39 16.87 14.28
N LEU A 150 9.44 16.05 14.32
CA LEU A 150 10.09 15.56 15.53
C LEU A 150 11.36 16.36 15.74
N ALA A 151 11.52 16.93 16.92
CA ALA A 151 12.53 17.97 17.18
C ALA A 151 13.99 17.48 16.98
N ASP A 152 14.26 16.23 17.34
CA ASP A 152 15.61 15.64 17.29
C ASP A 152 15.57 14.10 17.27
N GLY A 153 16.74 13.44 17.30
CA GLY A 153 16.86 12.00 17.37
C GLY A 153 16.24 11.39 18.62
N LYS A 154 16.23 12.08 19.74
CA LYS A 154 15.57 11.62 20.97
C LYS A 154 14.05 11.62 20.79
N ALA A 155 13.50 12.61 20.10
CA ALA A 155 12.08 12.66 19.77
C ALA A 155 11.68 11.50 18.84
N VAL A 156 12.51 11.13 17.88
CA VAL A 156 12.29 9.94 17.01
C VAL A 156 12.26 8.67 17.86
N LEU A 157 13.24 8.45 18.73
CA LEU A 157 13.27 7.30 19.64
C LEU A 157 12.03 7.25 20.55
N ASN A 158 11.59 8.42 21.05
CA ASN A 158 10.41 8.53 21.89
C ASN A 158 9.12 8.21 21.11
N ALA A 159 8.99 8.67 19.86
CA ALA A 159 7.84 8.37 19.01
C ALA A 159 7.66 6.85 18.82
N VAL A 160 8.76 6.14 18.54
CA VAL A 160 8.75 4.67 18.44
C VAL A 160 8.35 4.01 19.75
N ARG A 161 8.89 4.48 20.91
CA ARG A 161 8.47 3.98 22.23
C ARG A 161 6.98 4.23 22.49
N THR A 162 6.50 5.42 22.18
CA THR A 162 5.11 5.82 22.39
C THR A 162 4.16 4.95 21.58
N ALA A 163 4.44 4.76 20.28
CA ALA A 163 3.66 3.88 19.42
C ALA A 163 3.66 2.42 19.91
N SER A 164 4.84 1.90 20.26
CA SER A 164 4.98 0.51 20.72
C SER A 164 4.28 0.24 22.05
N ARG A 165 4.35 1.18 22.99
CA ARG A 165 3.61 1.11 24.25
C ARG A 165 2.11 1.16 24.07
N PHE A 166 1.61 1.98 23.13
CA PHE A 166 0.20 1.97 22.75
C PHE A 166 -0.24 0.59 22.28
N LEU A 167 0.53 -0.02 21.36
CA LEU A 167 0.20 -1.36 20.85
C LEU A 167 0.23 -2.42 21.97
N LYS A 168 1.22 -2.37 22.88
CA LYS A 168 1.30 -3.26 24.03
C LYS A 168 0.12 -3.10 24.98
N GLN A 169 -0.25 -1.87 25.29
CA GLN A 169 -1.39 -1.55 26.19
C GLN A 169 -2.72 -2.03 25.61
N GLY A 170 -2.89 -1.93 24.27
CA GLY A 170 -4.07 -2.46 23.58
C GLY A 170 -4.16 -3.98 23.56
N ALA A 171 -3.06 -4.69 23.93
CA ALA A 171 -2.93 -6.14 23.93
C ALA A 171 -3.29 -6.79 22.58
N TYR A 172 -2.95 -6.10 21.48
CA TYR A 172 -3.23 -6.57 20.14
C TYR A 172 -2.34 -7.77 19.79
N THR A 173 -2.92 -8.75 19.09
CA THR A 173 -2.24 -9.98 18.64
C THR A 173 -2.19 -10.12 17.13
N ASN A 174 -2.86 -9.22 16.41
CA ASN A 174 -2.98 -9.17 14.94
C ASN A 174 -2.17 -8.02 14.32
N VAL A 175 -1.07 -7.61 14.94
CA VAL A 175 -0.26 -6.46 14.49
C VAL A 175 1.14 -6.90 14.12
N LEU A 176 1.63 -6.36 12.99
CA LEU A 176 3.04 -6.29 12.60
C LEU A 176 3.48 -4.82 12.65
N ILE A 177 4.74 -4.55 12.92
CA ILE A 177 5.27 -3.19 13.03
C ILE A 177 6.21 -2.89 11.86
N GLU A 178 5.96 -1.79 11.16
CA GLU A 178 6.90 -1.11 10.28
C GLU A 178 7.40 0.15 11.00
N VAL A 179 8.66 0.16 11.46
CA VAL A 179 9.15 1.28 12.29
C VAL A 179 9.27 2.59 11.52
N CYS A 180 9.56 2.49 10.23
CA CYS A 180 9.63 3.63 9.32
C CYS A 180 9.30 3.17 7.90
N ASN A 181 8.45 3.94 7.22
CA ASN A 181 8.26 3.83 5.79
C ASN A 181 9.46 4.43 5.07
N GLU A 182 10.03 3.71 4.08
CA GLU A 182 11.04 4.24 3.15
C GLU A 182 12.14 5.09 3.82
N TYR A 183 12.87 4.47 4.75
CA TYR A 183 13.86 5.13 5.60
C TYR A 183 14.90 5.97 4.82
N ASP A 184 15.22 5.57 3.60
CA ASP A 184 16.36 6.06 2.81
C ASP A 184 16.18 7.50 2.28
N TRP A 185 14.95 8.00 2.13
CA TRP A 185 14.73 9.39 1.75
C TRP A 185 14.36 10.32 2.92
N SER A 186 14.35 9.82 4.15
CA SER A 186 14.22 10.67 5.33
C SER A 186 15.35 11.69 5.40
N ARG A 187 15.03 12.90 5.81
CA ARG A 187 16.05 13.94 6.08
C ARG A 187 16.58 13.88 7.51
N HIS A 188 16.04 12.99 8.34
CA HIS A 188 16.44 12.87 9.73
C HIS A 188 17.69 11.99 9.87
N PRO A 189 18.83 12.48 10.42
CA PRO A 189 20.11 11.76 10.44
C PRO A 189 20.05 10.37 11.07
N LEU A 190 19.25 10.18 12.13
CA LEU A 190 19.08 8.87 12.78
C LEU A 190 18.40 7.85 11.84
N ILE A 191 17.39 8.30 11.08
CA ILE A 191 16.61 7.41 10.22
C ILE A 191 17.38 7.04 8.95
N GLN A 192 18.18 7.96 8.41
CA GLN A 192 18.98 7.71 7.19
C GLN A 192 20.04 6.62 7.36
N GLN A 193 20.43 6.30 8.59
CA GLN A 193 21.48 5.33 8.86
C GLN A 193 20.88 3.96 9.20
N PRO A 194 21.37 2.88 8.57
CA PRO A 194 20.90 1.53 8.89
C PRO A 194 20.95 1.20 10.38
N GLN A 195 22.03 1.59 11.06
CA GLN A 195 22.18 1.39 12.51
C GLN A 195 21.11 2.12 13.32
N GLY A 196 20.68 3.29 12.85
CA GLY A 196 19.58 4.02 13.47
C GLY A 196 18.25 3.27 13.32
N ILE A 197 17.98 2.71 12.15
CA ILE A 197 16.80 1.87 11.91
C ILE A 197 16.84 0.61 12.77
N VAL A 198 17.99 -0.05 12.86
CA VAL A 198 18.18 -1.23 13.74
C VAL A 198 17.85 -0.87 15.19
N ALA A 199 18.36 0.24 15.71
CA ALA A 199 18.04 0.71 17.05
C ALA A 199 16.54 0.99 17.24
N LEU A 200 15.86 1.56 16.20
CA LEU A 200 14.40 1.75 16.25
C LEU A 200 13.64 0.43 16.28
N MET A 201 14.08 -0.57 15.50
CA MET A 201 13.47 -1.92 15.51
C MET A 201 13.64 -2.62 16.86
N GLU A 202 14.82 -2.51 17.49
CA GLU A 202 15.08 -3.06 18.84
C GLU A 202 14.13 -2.44 19.88
N ILE A 203 14.02 -1.11 19.89
CA ILE A 203 13.10 -0.39 20.78
C ILE A 203 11.66 -0.81 20.52
N ALA A 204 11.26 -0.91 19.26
CA ALA A 204 9.89 -1.31 18.91
C ALA A 204 9.58 -2.72 19.42
N ARG A 205 10.51 -3.66 19.25
CA ARG A 205 10.37 -5.05 19.73
C ARG A 205 10.26 -5.12 21.24
N GLU A 206 11.14 -4.43 21.96
CA GLU A 206 11.16 -4.40 23.42
C GLU A 206 9.89 -3.77 24.00
N GLU A 207 9.55 -2.57 23.56
CA GLU A 207 8.46 -1.77 24.10
C GLU A 207 7.07 -2.30 23.70
N SER A 208 6.96 -3.01 22.58
CA SER A 208 5.72 -3.68 22.16
C SER A 208 5.47 -5.01 22.87
N GLY A 209 6.49 -5.56 23.56
CA GLY A 209 6.42 -6.88 24.21
C GLY A 209 6.65 -8.04 23.25
N GLY A 210 7.45 -7.83 22.20
CA GLY A 210 7.89 -8.89 21.28
C GLY A 210 7.03 -9.03 20.01
N MET A 211 6.34 -7.98 19.58
CA MET A 211 5.69 -7.98 18.27
C MET A 211 6.72 -8.07 17.15
N LEU A 212 6.32 -8.61 16.01
CA LEU A 212 7.18 -8.76 14.82
C LEU A 212 7.43 -7.39 14.18
N VAL A 213 8.69 -7.11 13.90
CA VAL A 213 9.15 -5.78 13.44
C VAL A 213 9.93 -5.87 12.14
N GLY A 214 9.74 -4.89 11.27
CA GLY A 214 10.53 -4.67 10.06
C GLY A 214 10.61 -3.18 9.70
N CYS A 215 11.28 -2.89 8.60
CA CYS A 215 11.38 -1.55 8.04
C CYS A 215 11.54 -1.65 6.52
N SER A 216 10.93 -0.73 5.77
CA SER A 216 11.07 -0.65 4.32
C SER A 216 12.05 0.42 3.88
N GLY A 217 12.75 0.16 2.76
CA GLY A 217 13.32 1.20 1.91
C GLY A 217 12.35 1.57 0.78
N SER A 218 12.62 2.65 0.07
CA SER A 218 11.86 3.05 -1.11
C SER A 218 11.96 2.00 -2.23
N GLY A 219 11.11 2.12 -3.24
CA GLY A 219 11.01 1.15 -4.33
C GLY A 219 12.36 0.73 -4.91
N GLY A 220 12.71 -0.54 -4.75
CA GLY A 220 13.99 -1.11 -5.16
C GLY A 220 15.15 -0.96 -4.17
N ILE A 221 14.99 -0.25 -3.07
CA ILE A 221 16.03 -0.03 -2.06
C ILE A 221 15.90 -1.04 -0.91
N MET A 222 17.01 -1.65 -0.58
CA MET A 222 17.15 -2.54 0.58
C MET A 222 18.53 -2.38 1.20
N ASN A 223 18.64 -2.72 2.48
CA ASN A 223 19.91 -2.74 3.20
C ASN A 223 20.09 -4.09 3.90
N GLU A 224 21.27 -4.68 3.79
CA GLU A 224 21.57 -6.02 4.31
C GLU A 224 21.45 -6.10 5.85
N GLU A 225 21.93 -5.08 6.56
CA GLU A 225 21.89 -5.00 8.02
C GLU A 225 20.44 -4.93 8.51
N ILE A 226 19.62 -4.07 7.89
CA ILE A 226 18.19 -3.95 8.21
C ILE A 226 17.47 -5.27 7.94
N CYS A 227 17.73 -5.93 6.81
CA CYS A 227 17.11 -7.24 6.50
C CYS A 227 17.49 -8.30 7.54
N LYS A 228 18.76 -8.33 7.98
CA LYS A 228 19.25 -9.31 8.98
C LYS A 228 18.61 -9.10 10.35
N GLU A 229 18.39 -7.86 10.75
CA GLU A 229 17.84 -7.51 12.07
C GLU A 229 16.30 -7.47 12.10
N SER A 230 15.63 -7.45 10.95
CA SER A 230 14.17 -7.54 10.84
C SER A 230 13.66 -8.94 11.20
N ASP A 231 12.48 -9.04 11.82
CA ASP A 231 11.74 -10.30 11.96
C ASP A 231 11.04 -10.66 10.64
N ILE A 232 10.55 -9.65 9.93
CA ILE A 232 9.94 -9.70 8.61
C ILE A 232 10.67 -8.72 7.68
N ILE A 233 11.10 -9.19 6.50
CA ILE A 233 11.77 -8.34 5.53
C ILE A 233 10.70 -7.58 4.75
N ILE A 234 10.57 -6.28 5.02
CA ILE A 234 9.60 -5.42 4.34
C ILE A 234 10.28 -4.78 3.12
N ILE A 235 9.66 -4.90 1.96
CA ILE A 235 10.15 -4.33 0.69
C ILE A 235 9.05 -3.51 0.00
N HIS A 236 9.48 -2.56 -0.83
CA HIS A 236 8.61 -1.79 -1.73
C HIS A 236 8.95 -2.14 -3.19
N GLY A 237 7.93 -2.53 -3.94
CA GLY A 237 8.05 -2.93 -5.34
C GLY A 237 7.79 -1.81 -6.35
N ASN A 238 7.26 -0.67 -5.90
CA ASN A 238 6.87 0.43 -6.76
C ASN A 238 8.05 0.96 -7.59
N GLY A 239 7.77 1.18 -8.87
CA GLY A 239 8.75 1.63 -9.84
C GLY A 239 9.75 0.57 -10.34
N GLN A 240 9.60 -0.68 -9.92
CA GLN A 240 10.44 -1.78 -10.39
C GLN A 240 9.83 -2.47 -11.61
N SER A 241 10.68 -2.96 -12.51
CA SER A 241 10.25 -3.95 -13.48
C SER A 241 10.05 -5.31 -12.79
N ARG A 242 9.32 -6.23 -13.41
CA ARG A 242 9.14 -7.60 -12.90
C ARG A 242 10.47 -8.30 -12.61
N GLN A 243 11.48 -8.09 -13.47
CA GLN A 243 12.82 -8.65 -13.25
C GLN A 243 13.54 -8.02 -12.06
N GLN A 244 13.46 -6.71 -11.90
CA GLN A 244 14.05 -6.02 -10.75
C GLN A 244 13.40 -6.44 -9.44
N TYR A 245 12.07 -6.57 -9.42
CA TYR A 245 11.32 -7.05 -8.27
C TYR A 245 11.69 -8.49 -7.89
N TYR A 246 11.80 -9.40 -8.88
CA TYR A 246 12.33 -10.75 -8.67
C TYR A 246 13.74 -10.75 -8.06
N ASN A 247 14.64 -9.93 -8.60
CA ASN A 247 16.02 -9.83 -8.11
C ASN A 247 16.08 -9.33 -6.66
N MET A 248 15.19 -8.40 -6.31
CA MET A 248 15.05 -7.85 -4.97
C MET A 248 14.63 -8.94 -3.96
N ILE A 249 13.63 -9.75 -4.29
CA ILE A 249 13.20 -10.89 -3.47
C ILE A 249 14.34 -11.90 -3.30
N ALA A 250 15.01 -12.26 -4.38
CA ALA A 250 16.13 -13.19 -4.35
C ALA A 250 17.28 -12.67 -3.47
N GLN A 251 17.56 -11.37 -3.54
CA GLN A 251 18.59 -10.74 -2.71
C GLN A 251 18.20 -10.70 -1.23
N ALA A 252 16.93 -10.39 -0.91
CA ALA A 252 16.41 -10.41 0.45
C ALA A 252 16.59 -11.79 1.10
N ARG A 253 16.22 -12.85 0.39
CA ARG A 253 16.39 -14.23 0.85
C ARG A 253 17.86 -14.65 1.00
N LYS A 254 18.74 -14.14 0.13
CA LYS A 254 20.18 -14.39 0.25
C LYS A 254 20.77 -13.76 1.52
N TRP A 255 20.35 -12.56 1.87
CA TRP A 255 20.83 -11.86 3.08
C TRP A 255 20.25 -12.44 4.35
N SER A 256 19.01 -12.90 4.30
CA SER A 256 18.28 -13.37 5.50
C SER A 256 17.44 -14.61 5.19
N PRO A 257 18.09 -15.78 5.00
CA PRO A 257 17.37 -17.01 4.68
C PRO A 257 16.45 -17.44 5.83
N GLY A 258 15.28 -17.95 5.45
CA GLY A 258 14.29 -18.43 6.42
C GLY A 258 13.45 -17.36 7.09
N LYS A 259 13.50 -16.11 6.62
CA LYS A 259 12.58 -15.04 7.03
C LYS A 259 11.56 -14.74 5.94
N PRO A 260 10.31 -14.40 6.31
CA PRO A 260 9.32 -14.02 5.31
C PRO A 260 9.68 -12.68 4.66
N VAL A 261 9.48 -12.60 3.36
CA VAL A 261 9.56 -11.35 2.58
C VAL A 261 8.14 -10.85 2.35
N LEU A 262 7.88 -9.61 2.74
CA LEU A 262 6.60 -8.95 2.65
C LEU A 262 6.76 -7.64 1.86
N CYS A 263 6.24 -7.60 0.65
CA CYS A 263 6.00 -6.33 -0.03
C CYS A 263 4.73 -5.72 0.57
N ASN A 264 4.84 -4.57 1.23
CA ASN A 264 3.69 -3.87 1.79
C ASN A 264 3.34 -2.58 1.04
N GLU A 265 4.09 -2.27 0.00
CA GLU A 265 3.81 -1.20 -0.94
C GLU A 265 4.36 -1.55 -2.33
N ASP A 266 3.49 -1.62 -3.32
CA ASP A 266 3.87 -1.68 -4.71
C ASP A 266 3.15 -0.57 -5.50
N SER A 267 2.33 -0.92 -6.44
CA SER A 267 1.56 -0.01 -7.28
C SER A 267 0.28 -0.70 -7.76
N GLN A 268 -0.42 -0.07 -8.67
CA GLN A 268 -1.50 -0.69 -9.43
C GLN A 268 -1.01 -1.57 -10.60
N ALA A 269 0.31 -1.75 -10.75
CA ALA A 269 0.94 -2.59 -11.79
C ALA A 269 0.88 -4.07 -11.38
N LEU A 270 -0.16 -4.78 -11.80
CA LEU A 270 -0.47 -6.15 -11.36
C LEU A 270 0.49 -7.24 -11.88
N GLY A 271 1.37 -6.92 -12.83
CA GLY A 271 2.37 -7.87 -13.33
C GLY A 271 3.33 -8.38 -12.25
N GLN A 272 3.62 -7.56 -11.23
CA GLN A 272 4.47 -7.94 -10.10
C GLN A 272 3.76 -8.88 -9.13
N LEU A 273 2.43 -8.84 -9.03
CA LEU A 273 1.64 -9.82 -8.26
C LEU A 273 1.87 -11.25 -8.78
N GLY A 274 2.01 -11.44 -10.10
CA GLY A 274 2.38 -12.74 -10.66
C GLY A 274 3.75 -13.21 -10.18
N VAL A 275 4.76 -12.33 -10.20
CA VAL A 275 6.11 -12.62 -9.66
C VAL A 275 6.05 -12.96 -8.17
N ALA A 276 5.20 -12.30 -7.40
CA ALA A 276 5.04 -12.57 -5.98
C ALA A 276 4.51 -13.99 -5.73
N PHE A 277 3.49 -14.45 -6.46
CA PHE A 277 3.02 -15.83 -6.38
C PHE A 277 4.09 -16.85 -6.80
N ASP A 278 4.76 -16.62 -7.93
CA ASP A 278 5.83 -17.50 -8.44
C ASP A 278 6.99 -17.63 -7.45
N THR A 279 7.31 -16.57 -6.75
CA THR A 279 8.38 -16.55 -5.74
C THR A 279 7.92 -16.85 -4.33
N ARG A 280 6.63 -17.10 -4.11
CA ARG A 280 6.04 -17.27 -2.77
C ARG A 280 6.37 -16.10 -1.84
N THR A 281 6.10 -14.88 -2.29
CA THR A 281 6.32 -13.64 -1.56
C THR A 281 4.97 -12.96 -1.32
N SER A 282 4.75 -12.42 -0.14
CA SER A 282 3.56 -11.64 0.15
C SER A 282 3.61 -10.32 -0.63
N TRP A 283 2.48 -9.91 -1.22
CA TRP A 283 2.42 -8.71 -2.07
C TRP A 283 1.37 -7.73 -1.58
N GLY A 284 1.70 -6.43 -1.65
CA GLY A 284 0.90 -5.33 -1.19
C GLY A 284 0.52 -4.37 -2.30
N TYR A 285 -0.77 -4.35 -2.62
CA TYR A 285 -1.36 -3.42 -3.56
C TYR A 285 -1.34 -1.99 -3.03
N TYR A 286 -0.92 -1.05 -3.86
CA TYR A 286 -1.02 0.36 -3.56
C TYR A 286 -1.49 1.17 -4.76
N ASN A 287 -2.64 1.80 -4.60
CA ASN A 287 -3.13 2.76 -5.58
C ASN A 287 -3.04 4.18 -5.00
N ASN A 288 -1.98 4.89 -5.34
CA ASN A 288 -1.72 6.25 -4.86
C ASN A 288 -2.86 7.22 -5.20
N LEU A 289 -3.54 7.03 -6.34
CA LEU A 289 -4.60 7.93 -6.78
C LEU A 289 -5.92 7.71 -6.02
N THR A 290 -6.25 6.45 -5.70
CA THR A 290 -7.54 6.12 -5.08
C THR A 290 -7.44 5.88 -3.58
N LYS A 291 -6.26 5.58 -3.03
CA LYS A 291 -6.07 5.20 -1.62
C LYS A 291 -5.17 6.14 -0.82
N GLN A 292 -4.57 7.16 -1.46
CA GLN A 292 -3.69 8.11 -0.78
C GLN A 292 -4.16 9.56 -0.86
N GLU A 293 -5.18 9.85 -1.64
CA GLU A 293 -5.70 11.20 -1.90
C GLU A 293 -7.03 11.43 -1.17
N PRO A 294 -7.07 11.79 0.13
CA PRO A 294 -8.34 12.00 0.83
C PRO A 294 -9.22 13.08 0.17
N PRO A 295 -10.55 12.91 0.17
CA PRO A 295 -11.32 11.77 0.70
C PRO A 295 -11.13 10.50 -0.12
N VAL A 296 -10.98 9.35 0.56
CA VAL A 296 -10.64 8.06 -0.04
C VAL A 296 -11.89 7.21 -0.23
N LYS A 297 -12.02 6.55 -1.38
CA LYS A 297 -13.01 5.50 -1.61
C LYS A 297 -12.42 4.15 -1.17
N TRP A 298 -12.78 3.67 0.02
CA TRP A 298 -12.14 2.50 0.63
C TRP A 298 -12.59 1.15 0.07
N GLY A 299 -13.78 1.06 -0.52
CA GLY A 299 -14.28 -0.17 -1.13
C GLY A 299 -13.46 -0.64 -2.33
N VAL A 300 -13.77 -1.85 -2.81
CA VAL A 300 -13.26 -2.37 -4.08
C VAL A 300 -14.01 -1.67 -5.22
N THR A 301 -13.40 -0.62 -5.77
CA THR A 301 -13.98 0.14 -6.88
C THR A 301 -13.70 -0.53 -8.23
N LEU A 302 -14.50 -0.20 -9.25
CA LEU A 302 -14.29 -0.70 -10.61
C LEU A 302 -12.92 -0.29 -11.15
N GLY A 303 -12.35 -1.11 -12.00
CA GLY A 303 -11.03 -0.92 -12.59
C GLY A 303 -9.91 -1.49 -11.73
N GLU A 304 -8.90 -0.70 -11.40
CA GLU A 304 -7.65 -1.16 -10.74
C GLU A 304 -7.89 -1.92 -9.44
N ASP A 305 -8.77 -1.44 -8.55
CA ASP A 305 -9.04 -2.11 -7.27
C ASP A 305 -9.70 -3.48 -7.50
N LEU A 306 -10.71 -3.55 -8.38
CA LEU A 306 -11.40 -4.81 -8.69
C LEU A 306 -10.45 -5.78 -9.40
N PHE A 307 -9.59 -5.29 -10.30
CA PHE A 307 -8.63 -6.14 -11.01
C PHE A 307 -7.59 -6.73 -10.06
N PHE A 308 -7.11 -5.93 -9.11
CA PHE A 308 -6.26 -6.46 -8.05
C PHE A 308 -6.98 -7.53 -7.21
N ALA A 309 -8.17 -7.20 -6.70
CA ALA A 309 -8.95 -8.13 -5.88
C ALA A 309 -9.22 -9.45 -6.60
N GLN A 310 -9.62 -9.39 -7.88
CA GLN A 310 -9.83 -10.54 -8.74
C GLN A 310 -8.55 -11.37 -8.92
N ARG A 311 -7.44 -10.74 -9.31
CA ARG A 311 -6.17 -11.43 -9.54
C ARG A 311 -5.60 -12.05 -8.27
N MET A 312 -5.76 -11.39 -7.13
CA MET A 312 -5.40 -11.92 -5.82
C MET A 312 -6.22 -13.18 -5.51
N ALA A 313 -7.54 -13.09 -5.65
CA ALA A 313 -8.45 -14.22 -5.42
C ALA A 313 -8.13 -15.42 -6.33
N GLU A 314 -7.91 -15.18 -7.62
CA GLU A 314 -7.48 -16.21 -8.59
C GLU A 314 -6.15 -16.85 -8.22
N GLY A 315 -5.16 -16.05 -7.79
CA GLY A 315 -3.84 -16.52 -7.34
C GLY A 315 -3.92 -17.38 -6.09
N ILE A 316 -4.81 -17.03 -5.15
CA ILE A 316 -5.08 -17.82 -3.95
C ILE A 316 -5.88 -19.10 -4.27
N GLY A 317 -6.69 -19.08 -5.32
CA GLY A 317 -7.61 -20.18 -5.67
C GLY A 317 -9.00 -20.03 -5.08
N LEU A 318 -9.42 -18.79 -4.77
CA LEU A 318 -10.78 -18.52 -4.31
C LEU A 318 -11.78 -18.58 -5.47
N PRO A 319 -13.01 -19.10 -5.23
CA PRO A 319 -14.05 -19.20 -6.25
C PRO A 319 -14.73 -17.81 -6.43
N VAL A 320 -14.11 -16.92 -7.21
CA VAL A 320 -14.69 -15.64 -7.59
C VAL A 320 -15.24 -15.69 -9.02
N PRO A 321 -16.37 -15.04 -9.32
CA PRO A 321 -16.89 -14.97 -10.70
C PRO A 321 -15.84 -14.29 -11.61
N PRO A 322 -15.54 -14.87 -12.80
CA PRO A 322 -14.57 -14.29 -13.70
C PRO A 322 -15.09 -12.96 -14.27
N ILE A 323 -14.18 -12.01 -14.44
CA ILE A 323 -14.49 -10.75 -15.13
C ILE A 323 -14.63 -11.05 -16.64
N PRO A 324 -15.78 -10.70 -17.28
CA PRO A 324 -15.98 -10.86 -18.71
C PRO A 324 -14.86 -10.17 -19.52
N GLU A 325 -14.55 -10.73 -20.69
CA GLU A 325 -13.41 -10.26 -21.50
C GLU A 325 -13.51 -8.79 -21.88
N GLU A 326 -14.69 -8.34 -22.25
CA GLU A 326 -14.98 -6.94 -22.60
C GLU A 326 -14.86 -5.95 -21.46
N LYS A 327 -14.73 -6.43 -20.20
CA LYS A 327 -14.58 -5.62 -18.98
C LYS A 327 -13.17 -5.72 -18.34
N ARG A 328 -12.23 -6.37 -19.02
CA ARG A 328 -10.86 -6.55 -18.53
C ARG A 328 -9.96 -5.34 -18.73
N TYR A 329 -10.45 -4.32 -19.38
CA TYR A 329 -9.76 -3.05 -19.64
C TYR A 329 -10.69 -1.90 -19.32
N MET A 330 -10.17 -0.85 -18.67
CA MET A 330 -10.95 0.31 -18.29
C MET A 330 -10.10 1.57 -18.29
N LEU A 331 -10.56 2.63 -18.98
CA LEU A 331 -10.01 3.96 -18.82
C LEU A 331 -10.46 4.57 -17.49
N GLN A 332 -9.52 5.13 -16.75
CA GLN A 332 -9.75 5.77 -15.45
C GLN A 332 -9.13 7.17 -15.41
N GLY A 333 -9.56 7.99 -14.45
CA GLY A 333 -9.10 9.36 -14.30
C GLY A 333 -9.88 10.36 -15.15
N LEU A 334 -11.03 9.96 -15.71
CA LEU A 334 -11.87 10.79 -16.59
C LEU A 334 -13.17 11.25 -15.94
N ALA A 335 -13.58 10.64 -14.83
CA ALA A 335 -14.79 11.04 -14.12
C ALA A 335 -14.62 12.43 -13.48
N ALA A 336 -15.72 13.16 -13.33
CA ALA A 336 -15.70 14.52 -12.79
C ALA A 336 -15.14 14.57 -11.35
N ASP A 337 -15.41 13.54 -10.56
CA ASP A 337 -14.93 13.38 -9.18
C ASP A 337 -13.51 12.78 -9.09
N GLU A 338 -12.82 12.62 -10.21
CA GLU A 338 -11.39 12.21 -10.28
C GLU A 338 -10.48 13.37 -10.70
N SER A 339 -11.01 14.59 -10.81
CA SER A 339 -10.23 15.78 -11.16
C SER A 339 -9.94 16.67 -9.95
N TYR A 340 -8.78 17.32 -9.97
CA TYR A 340 -8.37 18.29 -8.96
C TYR A 340 -7.74 19.52 -9.61
N GLU A 341 -8.32 20.70 -9.42
CA GLU A 341 -7.85 21.97 -10.01
C GLU A 341 -7.57 21.88 -11.52
N GLY A 342 -8.46 21.24 -12.28
CA GLY A 342 -8.30 21.03 -13.72
C GLY A 342 -7.25 19.98 -14.11
N LYS A 343 -6.70 19.26 -13.16
CA LYS A 343 -5.74 18.16 -13.36
C LYS A 343 -6.43 16.80 -13.29
N ARG A 344 -6.10 15.91 -14.19
CA ARG A 344 -6.62 14.53 -14.25
C ARG A 344 -5.45 13.55 -14.46
N TRP A 345 -5.51 12.39 -13.83
CA TRP A 345 -4.51 11.32 -13.96
C TRP A 345 -5.11 10.17 -14.77
N ILE A 346 -4.94 10.25 -16.08
CA ILE A 346 -5.59 9.37 -17.05
C ILE A 346 -4.74 8.12 -17.25
N ARG A 347 -5.34 6.93 -17.12
CA ARG A 347 -4.67 5.67 -17.18
C ARG A 347 -5.57 4.54 -17.66
N LEU A 348 -4.96 3.48 -18.18
CA LEU A 348 -5.63 2.24 -18.51
C LEU A 348 -5.42 1.21 -17.39
N ALA A 349 -6.49 0.85 -16.71
CA ALA A 349 -6.52 -0.35 -15.89
C ALA A 349 -6.64 -1.60 -16.76
N ALA A 350 -5.90 -2.66 -16.46
CA ALA A 350 -5.96 -3.93 -17.16
C ALA A 350 -5.90 -5.11 -16.18
N LEU A 351 -6.77 -6.09 -16.36
CA LEU A 351 -6.79 -7.29 -15.52
C LEU A 351 -5.52 -8.15 -15.69
N TYR A 352 -5.00 -8.25 -16.92
CA TYR A 352 -3.80 -9.00 -17.27
C TYR A 352 -2.79 -8.11 -18.02
N PRO A 353 -2.16 -7.15 -17.33
CA PRO A 353 -1.29 -6.17 -17.98
C PRO A 353 -0.03 -6.80 -18.61
N GLU A 354 0.39 -7.96 -18.14
CA GLU A 354 1.54 -8.71 -18.68
C GLU A 354 1.38 -9.16 -20.13
N GLY A 355 0.14 -9.20 -20.62
CA GLY A 355 -0.20 -9.50 -22.02
C GLY A 355 -0.11 -8.29 -22.96
N ILE A 356 0.04 -7.08 -22.42
CA ILE A 356 0.09 -5.85 -23.20
C ILE A 356 1.49 -5.57 -23.68
N ASP A 357 1.64 -5.19 -24.97
CA ASP A 357 2.88 -4.69 -25.56
C ASP A 357 3.01 -3.20 -25.34
N ARG A 358 1.98 -2.43 -25.70
CA ARG A 358 1.88 -0.99 -25.46
C ARG A 358 0.44 -0.51 -25.48
N VAL A 359 0.23 0.70 -24.96
CA VAL A 359 -1.04 1.43 -25.00
C VAL A 359 -0.83 2.78 -25.66
N GLU A 360 -1.66 3.11 -26.64
CA GLU A 360 -1.70 4.41 -27.29
C GLU A 360 -2.96 5.16 -26.84
N PHE A 361 -2.80 6.38 -26.33
CA PHE A 361 -3.90 7.23 -25.89
C PHE A 361 -4.20 8.29 -26.93
N TYR A 362 -5.45 8.43 -27.30
CA TYR A 362 -5.95 9.37 -28.29
C TYR A 362 -6.99 10.31 -27.68
N VAL A 363 -6.97 11.56 -28.15
CA VAL A 363 -7.99 12.57 -27.89
C VAL A 363 -8.50 13.07 -29.24
N LYS A 364 -9.80 12.98 -29.48
CA LYS A 364 -10.42 13.42 -30.75
C LYS A 364 -9.65 12.90 -31.98
N GLN A 365 -9.31 11.62 -31.99
CA GLN A 365 -8.55 10.94 -33.04
C GLN A 365 -7.04 11.32 -33.14
N SER A 366 -6.55 12.23 -32.34
CA SER A 366 -5.13 12.59 -32.30
C SER A 366 -4.38 11.78 -31.25
N LEU A 367 -3.31 11.10 -31.61
CA LEU A 367 -2.41 10.43 -30.69
C LEU A 367 -1.77 11.45 -29.75
N VAL A 368 -1.98 11.30 -28.43
CA VAL A 368 -1.43 12.22 -27.42
C VAL A 368 -0.35 11.59 -26.56
N TYR A 369 -0.37 10.26 -26.38
CA TYR A 369 0.63 9.57 -25.60
C TYR A 369 0.74 8.09 -25.98
N THR A 370 1.96 7.51 -25.87
CA THR A 370 2.21 6.07 -25.99
C THR A 370 2.93 5.58 -24.73
N CYS A 371 2.43 4.53 -24.13
CA CYS A 371 2.99 3.93 -22.91
C CYS A 371 3.36 2.47 -23.16
N TYR A 372 4.61 2.08 -22.83
CA TYR A 372 5.16 0.74 -23.04
C TYR A 372 5.27 -0.08 -21.76
N VAL A 373 5.03 0.51 -20.60
CA VAL A 373 5.22 -0.13 -19.29
C VAL A 373 4.08 0.13 -18.33
N GLU A 374 3.87 -0.78 -17.42
CA GLU A 374 2.95 -0.62 -16.30
C GLU A 374 3.48 0.41 -15.28
N PRO A 375 2.56 1.16 -14.65
CA PRO A 375 1.15 1.33 -15.00
C PRO A 375 0.99 2.12 -16.32
N PHE A 376 0.04 1.70 -17.16
CA PHE A 376 -0.21 2.36 -18.44
C PHE A 376 -0.93 3.69 -18.22
N THR A 377 -0.16 4.76 -18.07
CA THR A 377 -0.67 6.09 -17.71
C THR A 377 -0.17 7.17 -18.68
N VAL A 378 -1.01 8.13 -18.94
CA VAL A 378 -0.64 9.34 -19.68
C VAL A 378 0.36 10.14 -18.85
N ASN A 379 1.36 10.72 -19.50
CA ASN A 379 2.44 11.48 -18.85
C ASN A 379 3.20 10.68 -17.78
N PHE A 380 3.41 9.38 -18.03
CA PHE A 380 4.32 8.58 -17.22
C PHE A 380 5.70 9.23 -17.22
N ARG A 381 6.27 9.45 -16.04
CA ARG A 381 7.59 10.09 -15.92
C ARG A 381 8.68 9.05 -15.65
N ASN A 382 8.76 8.58 -14.45
CA ASN A 382 9.65 7.51 -14.04
C ASN A 382 9.09 6.81 -12.82
N ASN A 383 9.42 5.54 -12.66
CA ASN A 383 8.95 4.71 -11.58
C ASN A 383 7.40 4.73 -11.52
N TRP A 384 6.85 5.14 -10.38
CA TRP A 384 5.43 5.26 -10.12
C TRP A 384 4.87 6.66 -10.39
N LEU A 385 5.72 7.64 -10.71
CA LEU A 385 5.33 9.02 -10.91
C LEU A 385 4.53 9.21 -12.21
N GLN A 386 3.35 9.77 -12.07
CA GLN A 386 2.42 10.08 -13.13
C GLN A 386 2.21 11.60 -13.19
N GLY A 387 2.37 12.19 -14.37
CA GLY A 387 2.05 13.60 -14.57
C GLY A 387 0.54 13.78 -14.82
N PRO A 388 -0.07 14.89 -14.37
CA PRO A 388 -1.45 15.16 -14.69
C PRO A 388 -1.62 15.60 -16.15
N TRP A 389 -2.80 15.31 -16.68
CA TRP A 389 -3.34 15.96 -17.87
C TRP A 389 -4.11 17.22 -17.46
N THR A 390 -3.91 18.31 -18.20
CA THR A 390 -4.52 19.63 -17.89
C THR A 390 -5.47 20.14 -18.97
N GLY A 391 -5.78 19.31 -19.96
CA GLY A 391 -6.78 19.63 -20.98
C GLY A 391 -8.21 19.52 -20.42
N ASP A 392 -9.16 20.12 -21.13
CA ASP A 392 -10.58 20.21 -20.80
C ASP A 392 -11.46 19.25 -21.61
N GLU A 393 -10.84 18.30 -22.33
CA GLU A 393 -11.54 17.34 -23.17
C GLU A 393 -12.51 16.50 -22.33
N LEU A 394 -13.65 16.15 -22.94
CA LEU A 394 -14.66 15.31 -22.31
C LEU A 394 -14.22 13.84 -22.26
N ALA A 395 -14.83 13.04 -21.39
CA ALA A 395 -14.50 11.62 -21.28
C ALA A 395 -14.69 10.88 -22.61
N GLU A 396 -15.77 11.18 -23.35
CA GLU A 396 -16.08 10.62 -24.67
C GLU A 396 -15.07 10.97 -25.77
N ASP A 397 -14.24 11.97 -25.58
CA ASP A 397 -13.17 12.34 -26.53
C ASP A 397 -11.97 11.37 -26.44
N TRP A 398 -11.89 10.58 -25.37
CA TRP A 398 -10.77 9.70 -25.07
C TRP A 398 -10.94 8.29 -25.60
N LEU A 399 -9.85 7.77 -26.17
CA LEU A 399 -9.73 6.40 -26.62
C LEU A 399 -8.34 5.87 -26.22
N ALA A 400 -8.29 4.69 -25.64
CA ALA A 400 -7.06 3.91 -25.53
C ALA A 400 -7.06 2.77 -26.54
N VAL A 401 -5.98 2.65 -27.31
CA VAL A 401 -5.73 1.52 -28.20
C VAL A 401 -4.70 0.62 -27.54
N VAL A 402 -5.10 -0.60 -27.22
CA VAL A 402 -4.28 -1.59 -26.52
C VAL A 402 -3.72 -2.58 -27.52
N TYR A 403 -2.41 -2.66 -27.63
CA TYR A 403 -1.71 -3.64 -28.47
C TYR A 403 -1.25 -4.80 -27.61
N LEU A 404 -1.71 -6.00 -27.92
CA LEU A 404 -1.36 -7.21 -27.18
C LEU A 404 -0.13 -7.88 -27.80
N LYS A 405 0.63 -8.60 -26.98
CA LYS A 405 1.83 -9.35 -27.41
C LYS A 405 1.53 -10.49 -28.41
N ASN A 406 0.27 -10.95 -28.48
CA ASN A 406 -0.17 -11.91 -29.47
C ASN A 406 -0.50 -11.31 -30.84
N GLY A 407 -0.39 -9.99 -31.00
CA GLY A 407 -0.67 -9.24 -32.22
C GLY A 407 -2.10 -8.69 -32.33
N GLU A 408 -2.95 -8.97 -31.38
CA GLU A 408 -4.31 -8.43 -31.34
C GLU A 408 -4.28 -6.95 -30.90
N GLN A 409 -5.33 -6.22 -31.31
CA GLN A 409 -5.53 -4.83 -30.99
C GLN A 409 -6.97 -4.62 -30.47
N LEU A 410 -7.13 -3.85 -29.40
CA LEU A 410 -8.41 -3.55 -28.76
C LEU A 410 -8.58 -2.05 -28.61
N GLU A 411 -9.81 -1.56 -28.77
CA GLU A 411 -10.19 -0.18 -28.44
C GLU A 411 -10.93 -0.14 -27.11
N VAL A 412 -10.51 0.75 -26.21
CA VAL A 412 -11.14 0.99 -24.92
C VAL A 412 -11.56 2.45 -24.84
N ARG A 413 -12.86 2.69 -24.69
CA ARG A 413 -13.45 4.03 -24.52
C ARG A 413 -13.87 4.25 -23.07
N ALA A 414 -13.98 5.53 -22.67
CA ALA A 414 -14.46 5.90 -21.35
C ALA A 414 -15.97 5.62 -21.18
#